data_4653160d37ef39428121b144c5e1ee8e
#
_entry.id   4653160d37ef39428121b144c5e1ee8e
#
_cell.length_a   1.000
_cell.length_b   1.000
_cell.length_c   1.000
_cell.angle_alpha   90.00
_cell.angle_beta   90.00
_cell.angle_gamma   90.00
#
_symmetry.space_group_name_H-M   'P 1'
#
loop_
_entity.id
_entity.type
_entity.pdbx_description
1 polymer ?
#
loop_
_entity_poly.entity_id
_entity_poly.type
_entity_poly.pdbx_seq_one_letter_code
_entity_poly.pdbx_strand_id
1 'polypeptide(L)'
;RLEREAAEQRRKHLDTVEDLKRRGFTNPTMQEWTFANDNGKCPQMEIAHFYVEHWEIMREENIGYLLWGKVGTGKSYFAGCIANALMEQEVAVRMTNFSAILNDLTASFEGRNEYIERLCRFPLLIIDDFGMERGTEYGLEQVYNVIDSRYRSRKPLIVTTNLTLDSLQNPLDTAHARIYDRLLEMCAPILFTGENFRRETAQAKLNRLKELMK
;
A
#
# COMPACT_ATOMS: atom_id res chain seq x y z
N ARG A 1 -15.83 36.94 -12.39
CA ARG A 1 -15.73 35.82 -13.31
C ARG A 1 -14.58 34.90 -12.90
N LEU A 2 -13.35 35.39 -12.76
CA LEU A 2 -12.16 34.65 -12.38
C LEU A 2 -12.32 33.90 -11.04
N GLU A 3 -12.89 34.55 -10.02
CA GLU A 3 -13.14 33.90 -8.71
C GLU A 3 -14.13 32.74 -8.80
N ARG A 4 -15.16 32.85 -9.65
CA ARG A 4 -16.13 31.76 -9.87
C ARG A 4 -15.47 30.58 -10.59
N GLU A 5 -14.65 30.82 -11.59
CA GLU A 5 -13.91 29.82 -12.35
C GLU A 5 -12.92 29.09 -11.42
N ALA A 6 -12.18 29.80 -10.57
CA ALA A 6 -11.27 29.22 -9.58
C ALA A 6 -12.02 28.39 -8.52
N ALA A 7 -13.17 28.86 -8.03
CA ALA A 7 -14.00 28.11 -7.08
C ALA A 7 -14.56 26.83 -7.70
N GLU A 8 -14.98 26.86 -8.97
CA GLU A 8 -15.47 25.69 -9.69
C GLU A 8 -14.35 24.65 -9.94
N GLN A 9 -13.15 25.09 -10.32
CA GLN A 9 -11.99 24.22 -10.49
C GLN A 9 -11.61 23.55 -9.17
N ARG A 10 -11.57 24.31 -8.06
CA ARG A 10 -11.29 23.78 -6.73
C ARG A 10 -12.32 22.73 -6.30
N ARG A 11 -13.61 22.97 -6.58
CA ARG A 11 -14.68 22.00 -6.28
C ARG A 11 -14.49 20.73 -7.08
N LYS A 12 -14.25 20.83 -8.39
CA LYS A 12 -14.00 19.65 -9.25
C LYS A 12 -12.80 18.83 -8.78
N HIS A 13 -11.72 19.51 -8.38
CA HIS A 13 -10.56 18.85 -7.81
C HIS A 13 -10.91 18.09 -6.53
N LEU A 14 -11.61 18.72 -5.58
CA LEU A 14 -12.03 18.07 -4.34
C LEU A 14 -12.93 16.86 -4.58
N ASP A 15 -13.92 17.00 -5.48
CA ASP A 15 -14.82 15.89 -5.85
C ASP A 15 -14.04 14.72 -6.48
N THR A 16 -13.02 15.01 -7.31
CA THR A 16 -12.13 14.00 -7.91
C THR A 16 -11.31 13.29 -6.85
N VAL A 17 -10.67 14.03 -5.95
CA VAL A 17 -9.83 13.46 -4.87
C VAL A 17 -10.67 12.58 -3.94
N GLU A 18 -11.88 13.02 -3.57
CA GLU A 18 -12.78 12.22 -2.73
C GLU A 18 -13.17 10.90 -3.43
N ASP A 19 -13.49 10.93 -4.72
CA ASP A 19 -13.81 9.73 -5.49
C ASP A 19 -12.60 8.78 -5.60
N LEU A 20 -11.40 9.31 -5.83
CA LEU A 20 -10.17 8.52 -5.84
C LEU A 20 -9.92 7.84 -4.50
N LYS A 21 -10.05 8.57 -3.38
CA LYS A 21 -9.88 8.01 -2.02
C LYS A 21 -10.91 6.93 -1.72
N ARG A 22 -12.17 7.15 -2.09
CA ARG A 22 -13.25 6.18 -1.89
C ARG A 22 -13.02 4.87 -2.65
N ARG A 23 -12.51 4.94 -3.88
CA ARG A 23 -12.24 3.76 -4.72
C ARG A 23 -10.87 3.16 -4.44
N GLY A 24 -9.92 3.96 -3.99
CA GLY A 24 -8.52 3.56 -3.81
C GLY A 24 -8.28 2.73 -2.56
N PHE A 25 -9.01 2.99 -1.47
CA PHE A 25 -8.81 2.29 -0.22
C PHE A 25 -9.85 1.21 0.02
N THR A 26 -9.41 0.05 0.53
CA THR A 26 -10.31 -1.01 1.02
C THR A 26 -10.92 -0.68 2.38
N ASN A 27 -10.24 0.14 3.18
CA ASN A 27 -10.69 0.58 4.49
C ASN A 27 -10.71 2.12 4.54
N PRO A 28 -11.87 2.75 4.82
CA PRO A 28 -12.00 4.21 4.91
C PRO A 28 -11.04 4.88 5.90
N THR A 29 -10.65 4.20 6.99
CA THR A 29 -9.70 4.77 7.95
C THR A 29 -8.31 5.06 7.37
N MET A 30 -7.96 4.43 6.25
CA MET A 30 -6.70 4.69 5.55
C MET A 30 -6.66 6.10 4.92
N GLN A 31 -7.81 6.76 4.74
CA GLN A 31 -7.87 8.14 4.27
C GLN A 31 -7.29 9.16 5.27
N GLU A 32 -7.17 8.75 6.54
CA GLU A 32 -6.56 9.55 7.60
C GLU A 32 -5.02 9.41 7.67
N TRP A 33 -4.45 8.46 6.90
CA TRP A 33 -3.01 8.23 6.86
C TRP A 33 -2.34 9.23 5.92
N THR A 34 -2.13 10.41 6.44
CA THR A 34 -1.57 11.56 5.70
C THR A 34 -0.28 12.05 6.34
N PHE A 35 0.55 12.74 5.58
CA PHE A 35 1.75 13.39 6.11
C PHE A 35 1.42 14.42 7.19
N ALA A 36 0.28 15.10 7.09
CA ALA A 36 -0.15 16.07 8.10
C ALA A 36 -0.46 15.43 9.46
N ASN A 37 -0.85 14.16 9.48
CA ASN A 37 -1.14 13.38 10.69
C ASN A 37 0.08 12.58 11.18
N ASP A 38 1.25 12.72 10.54
CA ASP A 38 2.47 12.04 10.98
C ASP A 38 2.95 12.61 12.32
N ASN A 39 3.35 11.70 13.21
CA ASN A 39 3.85 12.06 14.54
C ASN A 39 5.36 12.32 14.59
N GLY A 40 6.05 12.28 13.45
CA GLY A 40 7.47 12.52 13.32
C GLY A 40 8.39 11.41 13.88
N LYS A 41 7.82 10.26 14.26
CA LYS A 41 8.58 9.16 14.86
C LYS A 41 9.14 8.16 13.85
N CYS A 42 8.71 8.22 12.59
CA CYS A 42 9.15 7.32 11.53
C CYS A 42 10.24 7.99 10.69
N PRO A 43 11.53 7.64 10.87
CA PRO A 43 12.63 8.27 10.13
C PRO A 43 12.56 7.99 8.61
N GLN A 44 11.87 6.93 8.19
CA GLN A 44 11.68 6.61 6.77
C GLN A 44 10.71 7.55 6.06
N MET A 45 9.98 8.43 6.78
CA MET A 45 8.96 9.27 6.18
C MET A 45 9.51 10.25 5.11
N GLU A 46 10.79 10.63 5.23
CA GLU A 46 11.48 11.41 4.19
C GLU A 46 11.52 10.69 2.84
N ILE A 47 11.64 9.34 2.86
CA ILE A 47 11.63 8.51 1.65
C ILE A 47 10.21 8.50 1.02
N ALA A 48 9.16 8.59 1.85
CA ALA A 48 7.79 8.71 1.34
C ALA A 48 7.55 10.06 0.66
N HIS A 49 8.04 11.15 1.25
CA HIS A 49 8.00 12.47 0.62
C HIS A 49 8.74 12.48 -0.71
N PHE A 50 9.97 11.96 -0.72
CA PHE A 50 10.77 11.83 -1.94
C PHE A 50 10.03 11.08 -3.06
N TYR A 51 9.35 9.96 -2.72
CA TYR A 51 8.58 9.18 -3.69
C TYR A 51 7.45 10.00 -4.34
N VAL A 52 6.72 10.77 -3.54
CA VAL A 52 5.61 11.60 -4.02
C VAL A 52 6.11 12.79 -4.85
N GLU A 53 7.18 13.44 -4.41
CA GLU A 53 7.79 14.56 -5.13
C GLU A 53 8.37 14.16 -6.49
N HIS A 54 8.86 12.91 -6.60
CA HIS A 54 9.47 12.37 -7.83
C HIS A 54 8.57 11.33 -8.53
N TRP A 55 7.25 11.41 -8.29
CA TRP A 55 6.30 10.41 -8.80
C TRP A 55 6.43 10.10 -10.29
N GLU A 56 6.62 11.11 -11.14
CA GLU A 56 6.74 10.88 -12.58
C GLU A 56 7.94 10.00 -12.93
N ILE A 57 9.08 10.22 -12.28
CA ILE A 57 10.29 9.37 -12.46
C ILE A 57 10.03 7.96 -11.93
N MET A 58 9.43 7.84 -10.71
CA MET A 58 9.10 6.54 -10.13
C MET A 58 8.18 5.73 -11.05
N ARG A 59 7.22 6.40 -11.68
CA ARG A 59 6.28 5.80 -12.61
C ARG A 59 6.97 5.36 -13.92
N GLU A 60 7.78 6.21 -14.52
CA GLU A 60 8.45 5.96 -15.78
C GLU A 60 9.49 4.85 -15.68
N GLU A 61 10.25 4.83 -14.59
CA GLU A 61 11.28 3.84 -14.32
C GLU A 61 10.73 2.58 -13.62
N ASN A 62 9.42 2.51 -13.34
CA ASN A 62 8.77 1.40 -12.65
C ASN A 62 9.38 1.10 -11.27
N ILE A 63 9.72 2.13 -10.50
CA ILE A 63 10.32 1.97 -9.19
C ILE A 63 9.22 1.83 -8.12
N GLY A 64 9.18 0.68 -7.49
CA GLY A 64 8.34 0.40 -6.33
C GLY A 64 9.14 0.29 -5.04
N TYR A 65 8.45 0.07 -3.91
CA TYR A 65 9.07 -0.14 -2.61
C TYR A 65 8.61 -1.45 -1.96
N LEU A 66 9.54 -2.19 -1.40
CA LEU A 66 9.29 -3.32 -0.52
C LEU A 66 9.57 -2.89 0.93
N LEU A 67 8.51 -2.55 1.66
CA LEU A 67 8.61 -2.11 3.05
C LEU A 67 8.59 -3.34 3.96
N TRP A 68 9.74 -3.67 4.54
CA TRP A 68 9.90 -4.86 5.34
C TRP A 68 10.38 -4.57 6.77
N GLY A 69 10.09 -5.46 7.70
CA GLY A 69 10.50 -5.32 9.10
C GLY A 69 9.40 -5.69 10.08
N LYS A 70 9.63 -5.46 11.37
CA LYS A 70 8.76 -5.90 12.46
C LYS A 70 7.35 -5.31 12.38
N VAL A 71 6.40 -6.02 13.00
CA VAL A 71 5.01 -5.55 13.11
C VAL A 71 4.93 -4.26 13.92
N GLY A 72 4.06 -3.34 13.46
CA GLY A 72 3.76 -2.11 14.21
C GLY A 72 4.76 -0.96 14.03
N THR A 73 5.73 -1.08 13.12
CA THR A 73 6.77 -0.07 12.84
C THR A 73 6.37 1.04 11.87
N GLY A 74 5.10 1.07 11.41
CA GLY A 74 4.59 2.17 10.57
C GLY A 74 4.56 1.91 9.06
N LYS A 75 4.91 0.71 8.57
CA LYS A 75 4.95 0.37 7.12
C LYS A 75 3.65 0.70 6.39
N SER A 76 2.51 0.22 6.90
CA SER A 76 1.19 0.47 6.29
C SER A 76 0.83 1.96 6.31
N TYR A 77 1.16 2.66 7.39
CA TYR A 77 0.95 4.11 7.51
C TYR A 77 1.78 4.89 6.47
N PHE A 78 3.05 4.55 6.33
CA PHE A 78 3.95 5.10 5.31
C PHE A 78 3.36 4.93 3.90
N ALA A 79 2.92 3.72 3.55
CA ALA A 79 2.31 3.42 2.25
C ALA A 79 1.00 4.22 2.04
N GLY A 80 0.20 4.36 3.10
CA GLY A 80 -1.01 5.16 3.09
C GLY A 80 -0.77 6.66 2.90
N CYS A 81 0.31 7.21 3.49
CA CYS A 81 0.73 8.60 3.26
C CYS A 81 1.06 8.85 1.78
N ILE A 82 1.81 7.95 1.14
CA ILE A 82 2.10 8.03 -0.30
C ILE A 82 0.79 7.98 -1.09
N ALA A 83 -0.09 7.02 -0.78
CA ALA A 83 -1.36 6.87 -1.48
C ALA A 83 -2.21 8.15 -1.42
N ASN A 84 -2.42 8.70 -0.21
CA ASN A 84 -3.20 9.92 -0.03
C ASN A 84 -2.59 11.11 -0.76
N ALA A 85 -1.27 11.30 -0.64
CA ALA A 85 -0.59 12.43 -1.27
C ALA A 85 -0.63 12.37 -2.80
N LEU A 86 -0.52 11.17 -3.40
CA LEU A 86 -0.67 11.00 -4.84
C LEU A 86 -2.12 11.19 -5.30
N MET A 87 -3.12 10.76 -4.52
CA MET A 87 -4.52 11.02 -4.82
C MET A 87 -4.87 12.52 -4.76
N GLU A 88 -4.22 13.29 -3.86
CA GLU A 88 -4.33 14.77 -3.86
C GLU A 88 -3.75 15.39 -5.16
N GLN A 89 -2.85 14.71 -5.84
CA GLN A 89 -2.35 15.06 -7.18
C GLN A 89 -3.18 14.43 -8.32
N GLU A 90 -4.37 13.94 -8.03
CA GLU A 90 -5.28 13.26 -8.96
C GLU A 90 -4.71 11.96 -9.58
N VAL A 91 -3.72 11.36 -8.96
CA VAL A 91 -3.20 10.05 -9.37
C VAL A 91 -4.06 8.94 -8.76
N ALA A 92 -4.58 8.06 -9.60
CA ALA A 92 -5.36 6.90 -9.12
C ALA A 92 -4.44 5.85 -8.47
N VAL A 93 -4.62 5.61 -7.18
CA VAL A 93 -3.91 4.60 -6.41
C VAL A 93 -4.88 3.55 -5.90
N ARG A 94 -4.48 2.29 -5.90
CA ARG A 94 -5.22 1.21 -5.22
C ARG A 94 -4.39 0.66 -4.08
N MET A 95 -4.88 0.78 -2.84
CA MET A 95 -4.30 0.14 -1.67
C MET A 95 -5.23 -0.96 -1.17
N THR A 96 -4.73 -2.19 -1.13
CA THR A 96 -5.47 -3.41 -0.80
C THR A 96 -4.55 -4.42 -0.13
N ASN A 97 -5.03 -5.62 0.15
CA ASN A 97 -4.23 -6.76 0.63
C ASN A 97 -4.67 -8.06 -0.07
N PHE A 98 -3.86 -9.11 0.03
CA PHE A 98 -4.19 -10.37 -0.63
C PHE A 98 -5.44 -11.05 -0.08
N SER A 99 -5.79 -10.85 1.18
CA SER A 99 -7.04 -11.41 1.72
C SER A 99 -8.26 -10.82 1.01
N ALA A 100 -8.27 -9.50 0.77
CA ALA A 100 -9.32 -8.84 0.02
C ALA A 100 -9.33 -9.29 -1.46
N ILE A 101 -8.15 -9.31 -2.10
CA ILE A 101 -8.01 -9.77 -3.51
C ILE A 101 -8.53 -11.20 -3.66
N LEU A 102 -8.14 -12.13 -2.78
CA LEU A 102 -8.57 -13.53 -2.84
C LEU A 102 -10.07 -13.70 -2.59
N ASN A 103 -10.66 -12.90 -1.70
CA ASN A 103 -12.10 -12.88 -1.50
C ASN A 103 -12.85 -12.41 -2.76
N ASP A 104 -12.38 -11.32 -3.38
CA ASP A 104 -12.98 -10.80 -4.61
C ASP A 104 -12.85 -11.80 -5.76
N LEU A 105 -11.68 -12.45 -5.92
CA LEU A 105 -11.44 -13.50 -6.92
C LEU A 105 -12.30 -14.74 -6.69
N THR A 106 -12.60 -15.06 -5.44
CA THR A 106 -13.47 -16.22 -5.11
C THR A 106 -14.93 -15.91 -5.37
N ALA A 107 -15.37 -14.67 -5.13
CA ALA A 107 -16.74 -14.21 -5.39
C ALA A 107 -17.04 -14.10 -6.89
N SER A 108 -16.03 -13.86 -7.73
CA SER A 108 -16.16 -13.64 -9.18
C SER A 108 -15.54 -14.79 -9.95
N PHE A 109 -16.27 -15.92 -10.11
CA PHE A 109 -15.78 -17.08 -10.90
C PHE A 109 -15.57 -16.73 -12.37
N GLU A 110 -16.49 -15.93 -12.95
CA GLU A 110 -16.36 -15.34 -14.27
C GLU A 110 -15.78 -13.94 -14.14
N GLY A 111 -14.63 -13.68 -14.78
CA GLY A 111 -13.99 -12.36 -14.74
C GLY A 111 -12.75 -12.24 -13.83
N ARG A 112 -12.15 -13.36 -13.37
CA ARG A 112 -10.90 -13.33 -12.58
C ARG A 112 -9.79 -12.57 -13.30
N ASN A 113 -9.58 -12.87 -14.57
CA ASN A 113 -8.55 -12.22 -15.37
C ASN A 113 -8.86 -10.72 -15.53
N GLU A 114 -10.12 -10.36 -15.76
CA GLU A 114 -10.55 -8.98 -15.85
C GLU A 114 -10.37 -8.22 -14.53
N TYR A 115 -10.60 -8.88 -13.39
CA TYR A 115 -10.34 -8.29 -12.08
C TYR A 115 -8.85 -7.99 -11.89
N ILE A 116 -7.97 -8.97 -12.18
CA ILE A 116 -6.52 -8.82 -12.08
C ILE A 116 -6.02 -7.71 -13.04
N GLU A 117 -6.50 -7.70 -14.29
CA GLU A 117 -6.17 -6.65 -15.24
C GLU A 117 -6.61 -5.27 -14.74
N ARG A 118 -7.83 -5.15 -14.22
CA ARG A 118 -8.37 -3.91 -13.66
C ARG A 118 -7.55 -3.43 -12.47
N LEU A 119 -7.15 -4.36 -11.57
CA LEU A 119 -6.27 -4.08 -10.45
C LEU A 119 -4.90 -3.57 -10.93
N CYS A 120 -4.34 -4.19 -11.98
CA CYS A 120 -3.04 -3.81 -12.54
C CYS A 120 -3.08 -2.54 -13.42
N ARG A 121 -4.27 -2.01 -13.76
CA ARG A 121 -4.40 -0.73 -14.49
C ARG A 121 -4.08 0.49 -13.65
N PHE A 122 -4.22 0.43 -12.33
CA PHE A 122 -3.90 1.56 -11.46
C PHE A 122 -2.45 2.02 -11.66
N PRO A 123 -2.19 3.34 -11.77
CA PRO A 123 -0.83 3.88 -11.84
C PRO A 123 0.06 3.35 -10.72
N LEU A 124 -0.42 3.40 -9.48
CA LEU A 124 0.24 2.77 -8.33
C LEU A 124 -0.68 1.72 -7.70
N LEU A 125 -0.13 0.53 -7.46
CA LEU A 125 -0.75 -0.52 -6.65
C LEU A 125 0.03 -0.66 -5.34
N ILE A 126 -0.70 -0.71 -4.22
CA ILE A 126 -0.13 -0.96 -2.89
C ILE A 126 -0.76 -2.23 -2.33
N ILE A 127 0.07 -3.20 -1.99
CA ILE A 127 -0.35 -4.46 -1.36
C ILE A 127 0.16 -4.48 0.07
N ASP A 128 -0.75 -4.36 1.01
CA ASP A 128 -0.45 -4.35 2.45
C ASP A 128 -0.44 -5.76 3.04
N ASP A 129 0.42 -5.99 4.04
CA ASP A 129 0.55 -7.25 4.78
C ASP A 129 0.79 -8.50 3.90
N PHE A 130 1.69 -8.39 2.91
CA PHE A 130 2.12 -9.50 2.08
C PHE A 130 2.82 -10.60 2.91
N GLY A 131 2.54 -11.87 2.59
CA GLY A 131 3.05 -13.03 3.31
C GLY A 131 2.12 -13.50 4.44
N MET A 132 0.90 -12.92 4.54
CA MET A 132 -0.16 -13.32 5.47
C MET A 132 -1.31 -14.05 4.77
N GLU A 133 -1.17 -14.31 3.48
CA GLU A 133 -2.14 -15.05 2.68
C GLU A 133 -2.25 -16.50 3.14
N ARG A 134 -3.43 -17.08 2.92
CA ARG A 134 -3.69 -18.48 3.25
C ARG A 134 -2.74 -19.38 2.46
N GLY A 135 -1.97 -20.21 3.14
CA GLY A 135 -1.00 -21.17 2.57
C GLY A 135 -1.67 -22.32 1.79
N THR A 136 -2.65 -22.00 0.94
CA THR A 136 -3.29 -22.95 0.02
C THR A 136 -2.65 -22.82 -1.36
N GLU A 137 -2.56 -23.94 -2.10
CA GLU A 137 -2.07 -23.91 -3.49
C GLU A 137 -2.81 -22.90 -4.35
N TYR A 138 -4.13 -22.81 -4.21
CA TYR A 138 -4.97 -21.83 -4.90
C TYR A 138 -4.57 -20.40 -4.52
N GLY A 139 -4.40 -20.11 -3.22
CA GLY A 139 -3.99 -18.78 -2.76
C GLY A 139 -2.66 -18.37 -3.37
N LEU A 140 -1.68 -19.25 -3.35
CA LEU A 140 -0.35 -19.01 -3.89
C LEU A 140 -0.38 -18.80 -5.41
N GLU A 141 -1.19 -19.57 -6.14
CA GLU A 141 -1.41 -19.38 -7.59
C GLU A 141 -1.97 -17.98 -7.89
N GLN A 142 -2.99 -17.54 -7.13
CA GLN A 142 -3.58 -16.22 -7.36
C GLN A 142 -2.60 -15.09 -6.99
N VAL A 143 -1.82 -15.24 -5.92
CA VAL A 143 -0.74 -14.30 -5.58
C VAL A 143 0.25 -14.19 -6.74
N TYR A 144 0.69 -15.33 -7.28
CA TYR A 144 1.57 -15.34 -8.46
C TYR A 144 0.94 -14.61 -9.65
N ASN A 145 -0.32 -14.90 -9.97
CA ASN A 145 -1.03 -14.29 -11.10
C ASN A 145 -1.11 -12.76 -10.97
N VAL A 146 -1.39 -12.24 -9.77
CA VAL A 146 -1.44 -10.79 -9.51
C VAL A 146 -0.06 -10.17 -9.66
N ILE A 147 0.96 -10.74 -9.01
CA ILE A 147 2.34 -10.21 -9.05
C ILE A 147 2.92 -10.29 -10.47
N ASP A 148 2.72 -11.40 -11.19
CA ASP A 148 3.18 -11.56 -12.57
C ASP A 148 2.48 -10.58 -13.53
N SER A 149 1.17 -10.37 -13.37
CA SER A 149 0.43 -9.38 -14.17
C SER A 149 0.91 -7.96 -13.87
N ARG A 150 1.19 -7.64 -12.59
CA ARG A 150 1.75 -6.34 -12.22
C ARG A 150 3.14 -6.13 -12.80
N TYR A 151 4.01 -7.13 -12.70
CA TYR A 151 5.35 -7.13 -13.29
C TYR A 151 5.29 -6.83 -14.80
N ARG A 152 4.43 -7.54 -15.54
CA ARG A 152 4.24 -7.33 -16.98
C ARG A 152 3.64 -5.97 -17.34
N SER A 153 2.86 -5.38 -16.43
CA SER A 153 2.26 -4.06 -16.66
C SER A 153 3.27 -2.90 -16.63
N ARG A 154 4.48 -3.13 -16.14
CA ARG A 154 5.54 -2.13 -15.95
C ARG A 154 5.04 -0.90 -15.21
N LYS A 155 4.32 -1.11 -14.12
CA LYS A 155 3.80 -0.04 -13.25
C LYS A 155 4.26 -0.25 -11.82
N PRO A 156 4.61 0.81 -11.07
CA PRO A 156 5.15 0.70 -9.73
C PRO A 156 4.24 -0.07 -8.77
N LEU A 157 4.88 -0.84 -7.90
CA LEU A 157 4.22 -1.61 -6.83
C LEU A 157 4.86 -1.25 -5.50
N ILE A 158 4.04 -0.96 -4.49
CA ILE A 158 4.51 -0.88 -3.11
C ILE A 158 3.95 -2.08 -2.35
N VAL A 159 4.80 -2.77 -1.62
CA VAL A 159 4.42 -3.94 -0.81
C VAL A 159 4.88 -3.72 0.62
N THR A 160 4.02 -3.97 1.60
CA THR A 160 4.44 -4.08 3.00
C THR A 160 4.48 -5.54 3.43
N THR A 161 5.46 -5.92 4.21
CA THR A 161 5.60 -7.29 4.70
C THR A 161 6.30 -7.37 6.05
N ASN A 162 6.00 -8.41 6.81
CA ASN A 162 6.72 -8.78 8.03
C ASN A 162 7.76 -9.89 7.78
N LEU A 163 7.85 -10.39 6.56
CA LEU A 163 8.90 -11.31 6.14
C LEU A 163 10.26 -10.60 6.21
N THR A 164 11.30 -11.35 6.52
CA THR A 164 12.67 -10.83 6.49
C THR A 164 13.20 -10.78 5.06
N LEU A 165 14.12 -9.87 4.78
CA LEU A 165 14.74 -9.80 3.46
C LEU A 165 15.44 -11.12 3.11
N ASP A 166 16.06 -11.77 4.09
CA ASP A 166 16.69 -13.07 3.91
C ASP A 166 15.66 -14.14 3.47
N SER A 167 14.48 -14.19 4.09
CA SER A 167 13.43 -15.14 3.69
C SER A 167 12.88 -14.91 2.29
N LEU A 168 12.90 -13.64 1.83
CA LEU A 168 12.52 -13.30 0.47
C LEU A 168 13.59 -13.63 -0.56
N GLN A 169 14.87 -13.51 -0.18
CA GLN A 169 16.00 -13.83 -1.04
C GLN A 169 16.30 -15.35 -1.10
N ASN A 170 15.97 -16.09 -0.04
CA ASN A 170 16.23 -17.52 0.10
C ASN A 170 14.93 -18.31 0.38
N PRO A 171 13.94 -18.32 -0.56
CA PRO A 171 12.68 -19.02 -0.37
C PRO A 171 12.87 -20.53 -0.35
N LEU A 172 12.02 -21.24 0.41
CA LEU A 172 12.10 -22.68 0.62
C LEU A 172 11.64 -23.50 -0.60
N ASP A 173 10.84 -22.92 -1.49
CA ASP A 173 10.28 -23.59 -2.64
C ASP A 173 10.24 -22.70 -3.90
N THR A 174 10.09 -23.37 -5.05
CA THR A 174 10.13 -22.71 -6.37
C THR A 174 8.94 -21.77 -6.62
N ALA A 175 7.78 -22.03 -5.99
CA ALA A 175 6.59 -21.21 -6.20
C ALA A 175 6.77 -19.84 -5.55
N HIS A 176 7.22 -19.80 -4.30
CA HIS A 176 7.59 -18.57 -3.62
C HIS A 176 8.77 -17.85 -4.29
N ALA A 177 9.78 -18.63 -4.77
CA ALA A 177 10.93 -18.06 -5.47
C ALA A 177 10.50 -17.20 -6.66
N ARG A 178 9.56 -17.67 -7.48
CA ARG A 178 9.05 -16.93 -8.64
C ARG A 178 8.33 -15.64 -8.28
N ILE A 179 7.63 -15.61 -7.15
CA ILE A 179 6.93 -14.43 -6.66
C ILE A 179 7.93 -13.41 -6.11
N TYR A 180 8.84 -13.88 -5.23
CA TYR A 180 9.78 -13.01 -4.53
C TYR A 180 10.82 -12.41 -5.46
N ASP A 181 11.27 -13.15 -6.47
CA ASP A 181 12.19 -12.67 -7.50
C ASP A 181 11.61 -11.44 -8.23
N ARG A 182 10.33 -11.52 -8.66
CA ARG A 182 9.65 -10.38 -9.28
C ARG A 182 9.44 -9.20 -8.34
N LEU A 183 9.13 -9.47 -7.07
CA LEU A 183 8.96 -8.40 -6.07
C LEU A 183 10.29 -7.67 -5.84
N LEU A 184 11.40 -8.41 -5.71
CA LEU A 184 12.73 -7.84 -5.49
C LEU A 184 13.26 -7.09 -6.72
N GLU A 185 12.82 -7.47 -7.93
CA GLU A 185 13.15 -6.74 -9.15
C GLU A 185 12.35 -5.42 -9.27
N MET A 186 11.04 -5.45 -8.94
CA MET A 186 10.18 -4.26 -9.05
C MET A 186 10.32 -3.27 -7.88
N CYS A 187 10.76 -3.74 -6.72
CA CYS A 187 10.61 -3.01 -5.47
C CYS A 187 11.95 -2.86 -4.74
N ALA A 188 12.40 -1.63 -4.53
CA ALA A 188 13.54 -1.35 -3.70
C ALA A 188 13.23 -1.67 -2.22
N PRO A 189 14.04 -2.51 -1.53
CA PRO A 189 13.77 -2.88 -0.15
C PRO A 189 14.10 -1.74 0.82
N ILE A 190 13.13 -1.41 1.68
CA ILE A 190 13.27 -0.41 2.74
C ILE A 190 13.00 -1.08 4.08
N LEU A 191 14.00 -1.06 4.97
CA LEU A 191 13.90 -1.63 6.30
C LEU A 191 13.18 -0.68 7.26
N PHE A 192 12.15 -1.18 7.93
CA PHE A 192 11.48 -0.52 9.03
C PHE A 192 11.96 -1.10 10.36
N THR A 193 12.82 -0.34 11.04
CA THR A 193 13.28 -0.62 12.40
C THR A 193 12.64 0.39 13.34
N GLY A 194 12.33 -0.01 14.54
CA GLY A 194 11.79 0.91 15.55
C GLY A 194 10.86 0.22 16.54
N GLU A 195 10.27 1.03 17.39
CA GLU A 195 9.31 0.59 18.38
C GLU A 195 7.96 0.30 17.74
N ASN A 196 7.17 -0.53 18.43
CA ASN A 196 5.84 -0.86 17.98
C ASN A 196 4.85 0.25 18.40
N PHE A 197 4.50 1.15 17.50
CA PHE A 197 3.56 2.25 17.74
C PHE A 197 2.19 1.80 18.27
N ARG A 198 1.74 0.59 17.91
CA ARG A 198 0.48 0.03 18.42
C ARG A 198 0.56 -0.26 19.91
N ARG A 199 1.73 -0.66 20.44
CA ARG A 199 1.94 -0.88 21.88
C ARG A 199 1.92 0.44 22.65
N GLU A 200 2.55 1.48 22.13
CA GLU A 200 2.47 2.83 22.72
C GLU A 200 1.03 3.32 22.81
N THR A 201 0.27 3.19 21.72
CA THR A 201 -1.16 3.57 21.69
C THR A 201 -1.99 2.76 22.68
N ALA A 202 -1.76 1.45 22.80
CA ALA A 202 -2.46 0.60 23.75
C ALA A 202 -2.13 0.99 25.21
N GLN A 203 -0.86 1.30 25.50
CA GLN A 203 -0.46 1.76 26.83
C GLN A 203 -1.07 3.11 27.18
N ALA A 204 -1.11 4.06 26.24
CA ALA A 204 -1.76 5.34 26.43
C ALA A 204 -3.26 5.20 26.73
N LYS A 205 -3.98 4.31 26.02
CA LYS A 205 -5.39 3.99 26.29
C LYS A 205 -5.59 3.39 27.67
N LEU A 206 -4.71 2.46 28.09
CA LEU A 206 -4.77 1.86 29.42
C LEU A 206 -4.54 2.90 30.53
N ASN A 207 -3.58 3.80 30.35
CA ASN A 207 -3.33 4.87 31.30
C ASN A 207 -4.53 5.82 31.40
N ARG A 208 -5.13 6.17 30.26
CA ARG A 208 -6.35 7.01 30.23
C ARG A 208 -7.53 6.36 30.94
N LEU A 209 -7.72 5.05 30.74
CA LEU A 209 -8.77 4.30 31.45
C LEU A 209 -8.57 4.34 32.95
N LYS A 210 -7.33 4.14 33.45
CA LYS A 210 -7.01 4.22 34.88
C LYS A 210 -7.27 5.60 35.49
N GLU A 211 -7.05 6.68 34.70
CA GLU A 211 -7.39 8.04 35.15
C GLU A 211 -8.91 8.27 35.29
N LEU A 212 -9.69 7.72 34.33
CA LEU A 212 -11.15 7.85 34.33
C LEU A 212 -11.84 7.01 35.41
N MET A 213 -11.14 6.00 35.95
CA MET A 213 -11.65 5.15 37.06
C MET A 213 -11.33 5.68 38.46
N LYS A 214 -10.58 6.77 38.58
CA LYS A 214 -10.29 7.48 39.84
C LYS A 214 -11.32 8.58 40.10
#